data_6e444d8d8fcd53b939be9fcbb1b02a3e
#
_entry.id   6e444d8d8fcd53b939be9fcbb1b02a3e
#
_cell.length_a   1.000
_cell.length_b   1.000
_cell.length_c   1.000
_cell.angle_alpha   90.00
_cell.angle_beta   90.00
_cell.angle_gamma   90.00
#
_symmetry.space_group_name_H-M   'P 1'
#
loop_
_entity.id
_entity.type
_entity.pdbx_description
1 polymer ?
#
loop_
_entity_poly.entity_id
_entity_poly.type
_entity_poly.pdbx_seq_one_letter_code
_entity_poly.pdbx_strand_id
1 'polypeptide(L)'
;MAMTKSMKLVSTVIRNTIRDAVLVIHKKTGNTYFLLNDDLIECTNGREEKKYCLYANKKGMIFVRERDEFYQKFEKNVNEQKL
;
A
#
# COMPACT_ATOMS: atom_id res chain seq x y z
N MET A 1 -30.04 5.21 3.22
CA MET A 1 -29.21 6.34 2.87
C MET A 1 -28.07 5.92 1.95
N ALA A 2 -27.92 6.65 0.86
CA ALA A 2 -26.94 6.29 -0.16
C ALA A 2 -25.49 6.32 0.38
N MET A 3 -25.19 7.28 1.24
CA MET A 3 -23.85 7.40 1.80
C MET A 3 -23.42 6.19 2.62
N THR A 4 -24.34 5.62 3.38
CA THR A 4 -24.05 4.43 4.18
C THR A 4 -23.66 3.26 3.29
N LYS A 5 -24.38 3.09 2.19
CA LYS A 5 -24.10 2.02 1.25
C LYS A 5 -22.75 2.18 0.57
N SER A 6 -22.40 3.43 0.19
CA SER A 6 -21.12 3.72 -0.45
C SER A 6 -19.96 3.49 0.51
N MET A 7 -20.12 3.89 1.76
CA MET A 7 -19.08 3.68 2.76
C MET A 7 -18.84 2.19 3.02
N LYS A 8 -19.90 1.40 3.02
CA LYS A 8 -19.78 -0.03 3.22
C LYS A 8 -18.99 -0.67 2.07
N LEU A 9 -19.26 -0.24 0.85
CA LEU A 9 -18.54 -0.75 -0.32
C LEU A 9 -17.06 -0.40 -0.27
N VAL A 10 -16.74 0.85 0.06
CA VAL A 10 -15.37 1.31 0.19
C VAL A 10 -14.65 0.52 1.29
N SER A 11 -15.31 0.29 2.40
CA SER A 11 -14.76 -0.47 3.52
C SER A 11 -14.39 -1.89 3.08
N THR A 12 -15.23 -2.52 2.26
CA THR A 12 -14.97 -3.85 1.74
C THR A 12 -13.75 -3.86 0.83
N VAL A 13 -13.62 -2.87 -0.04
CA VAL A 13 -12.47 -2.75 -0.95
C VAL A 13 -11.18 -2.57 -0.16
N ILE A 14 -11.19 -1.71 0.84
CA ILE A 14 -10.02 -1.48 1.68
C ILE A 14 -9.64 -2.75 2.43
N ARG A 15 -10.61 -3.45 2.97
CA ARG A 15 -10.37 -4.69 3.71
C ARG A 15 -9.70 -5.74 2.83
N ASN A 16 -10.15 -5.87 1.59
CA ASN A 16 -9.55 -6.82 0.66
C ASN A 16 -8.12 -6.42 0.29
N THR A 17 -7.87 -5.12 0.16
CA THR A 17 -6.54 -4.61 -0.13
C THR A 17 -5.57 -4.92 1.01
N ILE A 18 -6.00 -4.77 2.25
CA ILE A 18 -5.16 -4.97 3.42
C ILE A 18 -4.91 -6.44 3.73
N ARG A 19 -5.83 -7.32 3.32
CA ARG A 19 -5.77 -8.74 3.66
C ARG A 19 -4.43 -9.38 3.32
N ASP A 20 -3.81 -8.96 2.23
CA ASP A 20 -2.55 -9.53 1.77
C ASP A 20 -1.37 -8.59 2.01
N ALA A 21 -1.46 -7.77 3.05
CA ALA A 21 -0.40 -6.82 3.37
C ALA A 21 0.92 -7.54 3.61
N VAL A 22 1.99 -6.94 3.12
CA VAL A 22 3.34 -7.48 3.22
C VAL A 22 4.17 -6.56 4.10
N LEU A 23 4.92 -7.15 5.03
CA LEU A 23 5.81 -6.39 5.89
C LEU A 23 7.02 -5.92 5.09
N VAL A 24 7.32 -4.63 5.16
CA VAL A 24 8.46 -4.03 4.48
C VAL A 24 9.26 -3.18 5.46
N ILE A 25 10.52 -2.97 5.15
CA ILE A 25 11.44 -2.23 6.00
C ILE A 25 12.01 -1.06 5.20
N HIS A 26 11.97 0.13 5.78
CA HIS A 26 12.63 1.30 5.20
C HIS A 26 14.14 1.14 5.37
N LYS A 27 14.86 1.07 4.26
CA LYS A 27 16.29 0.74 4.28
C LYS A 27 17.13 1.70 5.10
N LYS A 28 16.81 3.00 5.01
CA LYS A 28 17.61 4.03 5.67
C LYS A 28 17.40 4.06 7.18
N THR A 29 16.16 3.88 7.63
CA THR A 29 15.82 4.04 9.06
C THR A 29 15.62 2.72 9.79
N GLY A 30 15.38 1.64 9.06
CA GLY A 30 15.06 0.36 9.67
C GLY A 30 13.62 0.26 10.17
N ASN A 31 12.81 1.28 9.97
CA ASN A 31 11.43 1.27 10.41
C ASN A 31 10.58 0.32 9.57
N THR A 32 9.60 -0.29 10.21
CA THR A 32 8.73 -1.26 9.58
C THR A 32 7.45 -0.60 9.09
N TYR A 33 7.02 -1.00 7.91
CA TYR A 33 5.78 -0.55 7.29
C TYR A 33 5.02 -1.75 6.73
N PHE A 34 3.79 -1.51 6.33
CA PHE A 34 2.94 -2.54 5.72
C PHE A 34 2.60 -2.12 4.30
N LEU A 35 3.07 -2.89 3.33
CA LEU A 35 2.72 -2.65 1.94
C LEU A 35 1.33 -3.24 1.70
N LEU A 36 0.38 -2.38 1.35
CA LEU A 36 -1.01 -2.77 1.18
C LEU A 36 -1.33 -3.12 -0.26
N ASN A 37 -0.72 -2.39 -1.21
CA ASN A 37 -0.98 -2.61 -2.64
C ASN A 37 0.16 -1.97 -3.42
N ASP A 38 0.76 -2.71 -4.36
CA ASP A 38 1.83 -2.18 -5.18
C ASP A 38 1.45 -2.06 -6.66
N ASP A 39 0.17 -2.07 -6.95
CA ASP A 39 -0.32 -2.05 -8.32
C ASP A 39 -1.38 -0.98 -8.55
N LEU A 40 -1.29 0.11 -7.80
CA LEU A 40 -2.20 1.24 -7.99
C LEU A 40 -1.84 2.00 -9.24
N ILE A 41 -2.85 2.48 -9.94
CA ILE A 41 -2.68 3.24 -11.16
C ILE A 41 -3.19 4.65 -10.94
N GLU A 42 -2.38 5.64 -11.32
CA GLU A 42 -2.83 7.02 -11.27
C GLU A 42 -3.74 7.28 -12.46
N CYS A 43 -4.93 7.84 -12.20
CA CYS A 43 -5.92 8.08 -13.24
C CYS A 43 -5.81 9.44 -13.92
N THR A 44 -4.69 10.12 -13.74
CA THR A 44 -4.44 11.41 -14.41
C THR A 44 -3.99 11.17 -15.84
N ASN A 45 -4.52 11.96 -16.76
CA ASN A 45 -4.19 11.83 -18.16
C ASN A 45 -2.67 11.80 -18.39
N GLY A 46 -2.23 10.82 -19.17
CA GLY A 46 -0.83 10.67 -19.51
C GLY A 46 0.01 9.98 -18.46
N ARG A 47 -0.59 9.49 -17.37
CA ARG A 47 0.14 8.83 -16.28
C ARG A 47 -0.42 7.46 -15.92
N GLU A 48 -1.34 6.95 -16.68
CA GLU A 48 -2.02 5.69 -16.37
C GLU A 48 -1.08 4.49 -16.37
N GLU A 49 0.07 4.60 -17.01
CA GLU A 49 1.04 3.51 -17.06
C GLU A 49 1.93 3.43 -15.81
N LYS A 50 1.92 4.47 -14.98
CA LYS A 50 2.73 4.46 -13.77
C LYS A 50 2.03 3.71 -12.66
N LYS A 51 2.79 2.93 -11.94
CA LYS A 51 2.27 2.17 -10.81
C LYS A 51 2.71 2.81 -9.51
N TYR A 52 1.87 2.69 -8.49
CA TYR A 52 2.11 3.26 -7.17
C TYR A 52 1.90 2.23 -6.09
N CYS A 53 2.56 2.45 -4.97
CA CYS A 53 2.39 1.62 -3.78
C CYS A 53 1.57 2.35 -2.75
N LEU A 54 0.63 1.64 -2.15
CA LEU A 54 -0.14 2.09 -0.99
C LEU A 54 0.45 1.37 0.21
N TYR A 55 0.90 2.12 1.22
CA TYR A 55 1.51 1.50 2.38
C TYR A 55 1.17 2.28 3.64
N ALA A 56 1.39 1.66 4.79
CA ALA A 56 1.01 2.26 6.08
C ALA A 56 2.10 2.03 7.11
N ASN A 57 2.19 2.96 8.07
CA ASN A 57 3.08 2.76 9.20
C ASN A 57 2.33 2.06 10.33
N LYS A 58 3.04 1.79 11.44
CA LYS A 58 2.45 1.10 12.58
C LYS A 58 1.36 1.90 13.28
N LYS A 59 1.35 3.21 13.07
CA LYS A 59 0.33 4.08 13.66
C LYS A 59 -0.93 4.15 12.81
N GLY A 60 -0.94 3.51 11.65
CA GLY A 60 -2.09 3.50 10.77
C GLY A 60 -2.13 4.65 9.78
N MET A 61 -1.06 5.45 9.70
CA MET A 61 -0.98 6.49 8.68
C MET A 61 -0.72 5.84 7.33
N ILE A 62 -1.44 6.29 6.32
CA ILE A 62 -1.39 5.71 4.98
C ILE A 62 -0.67 6.63 4.03
N PHE A 63 0.21 6.06 3.22
CA PHE A 63 1.05 6.80 2.28
C PHE A 63 0.94 6.20 0.89
N VAL A 64 1.23 7.02 -0.12
CA VAL A 64 1.31 6.59 -1.51
C VAL A 64 2.65 7.04 -2.08
N ARG A 65 3.32 6.18 -2.81
CA ARG A 65 4.60 6.48 -3.44
C ARG A 65 4.71 5.74 -4.75
N GLU A 66 5.38 6.31 -5.74
CA GLU A 66 5.61 5.62 -7.00
C GLU A 66 6.34 4.31 -6.73
N ARG A 67 5.94 3.24 -7.44
CA ARG A 67 6.41 1.90 -7.14
C ARG A 67 7.94 1.75 -7.26
N ASP A 68 8.53 2.27 -8.33
CA ASP A 68 9.97 2.15 -8.52
C ASP A 68 10.74 2.85 -7.38
N GLU A 69 10.28 4.04 -7.01
CA GLU A 69 10.89 4.76 -5.90
C GLU A 69 10.68 4.03 -4.58
N PHE A 70 9.51 3.44 -4.40
CA PHE A 70 9.21 2.67 -3.20
C PHE A 70 10.22 1.53 -3.02
N TYR A 71 10.45 0.75 -4.07
CA TYR A 71 11.35 -0.39 -3.95
C TYR A 71 12.82 0.01 -3.90
N GLN A 72 13.16 1.25 -4.21
CA GLN A 72 14.49 1.78 -3.96
C GLN A 72 14.71 2.06 -2.47
N LYS A 73 13.65 2.42 -1.75
CA LYS A 73 13.73 2.86 -0.36
C LYS A 73 13.29 1.80 0.65
N PHE A 74 12.56 0.81 0.21
CA PHE A 74 12.01 -0.23 1.07
C PHE A 74 12.37 -1.60 0.54
N GLU A 75 12.43 -2.57 1.44
CA GLU A 75 12.63 -3.97 1.04
C GLU A 75 11.65 -4.85 1.79
N LYS A 76 11.27 -5.94 1.17
CA LYS A 76 10.35 -6.90 1.79
C LYS A 76 11.08 -7.68 2.88
N ASN A 77 10.36 -7.95 3.97
CA ASN A 77 10.90 -8.77 5.04
C ASN A 77 10.70 -10.24 4.68
N VAL A 78 11.69 -10.82 4.05
CA VAL A 78 11.61 -12.18 3.54
C VAL A 78 11.39 -13.19 4.66
N ASN A 79 11.99 -12.96 5.83
CA ASN A 79 11.84 -13.88 6.96
C ASN A 79 10.39 -13.95 7.43
N GLU A 80 9.70 -12.82 7.47
CA GLU A 80 8.30 -12.79 7.85
C GLU A 80 7.44 -13.54 6.84
N GLN A 81 7.79 -13.46 5.57
CA GLN A 81 7.00 -14.09 4.52
C GLN A 81 7.13 -15.60 4.51
N LYS A 82 8.13 -16.14 5.12
CA LYS A 82 8.32 -17.58 5.17
C LYS A 82 7.47 -18.26 6.24
N LEU A 83 6.89 -17.48 7.11
CA LEU A 83 6.03 -18.01 8.14
C LEU A 83 4.63 -18.29 7.61
#